data_7351dbf5423ac4203121942488463e7c
#
_entry.id   7351dbf5423ac4203121942488463e7c
#
_cell.length_a   1.000
_cell.length_b   1.000
_cell.length_c   1.000
_cell.angle_alpha   90.00
_cell.angle_beta   90.00
_cell.angle_gamma   90.00
#
_symmetry.space_group_name_H-M   'P 1'
#
loop_
_entity.id
_entity.type
_entity.pdbx_description
1 polymer ?
#
loop_
_entity_poly.entity_id
_entity_poly.type
_entity_poly.pdbx_seq_one_letter_code
_entity_poly.pdbx_strand_id
1 'polypeptide(L)'
;MKTFPLIVLILLICGCTPSHRDSTQDVKQFYLSWMKNYTQDPDAPRETSALLQRYVAKEVIERLALIDMLYEQEIVQADYFMYVQDYAPAWIPLLRVGQAQPFLGGEKLNLQLGTESAPIQLEVYTRWEEGRWKIYRVRDVGRHYEQPIYNAGEITRARAWSAEIAPEYEKMPK
;
A
#
# COMPACT_ATOMS: atom_id res chain seq x y z
N MET A 1 -62.90 21.85 -26.18
CA MET A 1 -61.61 21.15 -26.18
C MET A 1 -60.71 21.82 -25.14
N LYS A 2 -60.48 21.14 -24.00
CA LYS A 2 -59.65 21.69 -22.90
C LYS A 2 -58.28 21.05 -23.00
N THR A 3 -57.26 21.83 -23.36
CA THR A 3 -55.86 21.40 -23.42
C THR A 3 -55.26 21.50 -22.00
N PHE A 4 -54.88 20.32 -21.46
CA PHE A 4 -54.13 20.24 -20.20
C PHE A 4 -52.64 20.46 -20.51
N PRO A 5 -51.94 21.39 -19.83
CA PRO A 5 -50.49 21.47 -19.97
C PRO A 5 -49.82 20.37 -19.14
N LEU A 6 -49.03 19.54 -19.82
CA LEU A 6 -48.17 18.51 -19.22
C LEU A 6 -46.98 19.22 -18.56
N ILE A 7 -47.02 19.36 -17.24
CA ILE A 7 -45.88 19.86 -16.47
C ILE A 7 -44.89 18.71 -16.29
N VAL A 8 -43.78 18.73 -17.06
CA VAL A 8 -42.63 17.81 -16.90
C VAL A 8 -41.84 18.31 -15.72
N LEU A 9 -41.96 17.64 -14.57
CA LEU A 9 -41.15 17.86 -13.39
C LEU A 9 -39.81 17.20 -13.57
N ILE A 10 -38.78 17.95 -13.98
CA ILE A 10 -37.38 17.49 -14.05
C ILE A 10 -36.86 17.49 -12.62
N LEU A 11 -36.80 16.30 -12.01
CA LEU A 11 -36.08 16.06 -10.75
C LEU A 11 -34.57 16.12 -11.05
N LEU A 12 -33.96 17.26 -10.79
CA LEU A 12 -32.50 17.40 -10.67
C LEU A 12 -32.06 16.62 -9.43
N ILE A 13 -31.64 15.36 -9.63
CA ILE A 13 -30.96 14.59 -8.62
C ILE A 13 -29.54 15.19 -8.52
N CYS A 14 -29.39 16.24 -7.69
CA CYS A 14 -28.06 16.64 -7.20
C CYS A 14 -27.53 15.52 -6.32
N GLY A 15 -26.85 14.57 -6.94
CA GLY A 15 -26.05 13.57 -6.23
C GLY A 15 -24.91 14.31 -5.51
N CYS A 16 -25.12 14.70 -4.24
CA CYS A 16 -24.01 15.03 -3.35
C CYS A 16 -23.18 13.75 -3.17
N THR A 17 -22.17 13.56 -4.02
CA THR A 17 -21.09 12.65 -3.69
C THR A 17 -20.43 13.20 -2.43
N PRO A 18 -20.38 12.44 -1.32
CA PRO A 18 -19.66 12.89 -0.14
C PRO A 18 -18.22 13.17 -0.55
N SER A 19 -17.80 14.44 -0.46
CA SER A 19 -16.42 14.83 -0.69
C SER A 19 -15.58 14.30 0.46
N HIS A 20 -15.01 13.12 0.28
CA HIS A 20 -14.01 12.60 1.22
C HIS A 20 -12.76 13.48 1.13
N ARG A 21 -12.16 13.76 2.29
CA ARG A 21 -10.81 14.33 2.31
C ARG A 21 -9.90 13.42 1.48
N ASP A 22 -9.01 13.98 0.65
CA ASP A 22 -8.07 13.21 -0.15
C ASP A 22 -7.14 12.33 0.72
N SER A 23 -6.50 11.35 0.10
CA SER A 23 -5.68 10.35 0.80
C SER A 23 -4.32 10.88 1.26
N THR A 24 -3.93 12.11 0.93
CA THR A 24 -2.59 12.66 1.21
C THR A 24 -2.18 12.53 2.67
N GLN A 25 -3.09 12.87 3.59
CA GLN A 25 -2.80 12.81 5.03
C GLN A 25 -2.74 11.38 5.55
N ASP A 26 -3.59 10.49 5.04
CA ASP A 26 -3.60 9.09 5.46
C ASP A 26 -2.32 8.38 5.01
N VAL A 27 -1.87 8.62 3.77
CA VAL A 27 -0.60 8.11 3.25
C VAL A 27 0.58 8.68 4.03
N LYS A 28 0.60 9.99 4.28
CA LYS A 28 1.67 10.61 5.08
C LYS A 28 1.76 10.01 6.48
N GLN A 29 0.62 9.86 7.16
CA GLN A 29 0.59 9.29 8.51
C GLN A 29 1.04 7.82 8.52
N PHE A 30 0.65 7.03 7.53
CA PHE A 30 1.12 5.67 7.38
C PHE A 30 2.65 5.61 7.29
N TYR A 31 3.26 6.33 6.37
CA TYR A 31 4.72 6.29 6.16
C TYR A 31 5.52 6.82 7.37
N LEU A 32 5.04 7.88 8.02
CA LEU A 32 5.66 8.37 9.24
C LEU A 32 5.62 7.32 10.37
N SER A 33 4.49 6.66 10.56
CA SER A 33 4.34 5.62 11.57
C SER A 33 5.12 4.37 11.22
N TRP A 34 5.12 3.98 9.94
CA TRP A 34 5.89 2.83 9.43
C TRP A 34 7.38 2.98 9.68
N MET A 35 7.97 4.12 9.29
CA MET A 35 9.38 4.42 9.53
C MET A 35 9.71 4.48 11.03
N LYS A 36 8.85 5.07 11.84
CA LYS A 36 9.04 5.11 13.29
C LYS A 36 9.04 3.72 13.91
N ASN A 37 8.09 2.85 13.53
CA ASN A 37 8.02 1.49 14.05
C ASN A 37 9.27 0.66 13.73
N TYR A 38 9.86 0.86 12.56
CA TYR A 38 11.09 0.18 12.17
C TYR A 38 12.31 0.70 12.92
N THR A 39 12.38 2.02 13.13
CA THR A 39 13.57 2.68 13.70
C THR A 39 13.53 2.84 15.23
N GLN A 40 12.44 2.41 15.87
CA GLN A 40 12.35 2.35 17.34
C GLN A 40 13.17 1.23 17.91
N ASP A 41 13.36 1.29 19.25
CA ASP A 41 14.00 0.24 20.02
C ASP A 41 13.45 -1.15 19.63
N PRO A 42 14.30 -2.12 19.30
CA PRO A 42 13.89 -3.49 18.98
C PRO A 42 12.98 -4.13 20.03
N ASP A 43 13.10 -3.73 21.28
CA ASP A 43 12.32 -4.24 22.41
C ASP A 43 10.96 -3.52 22.59
N ALA A 44 10.72 -2.43 21.86
CA ALA A 44 9.44 -1.72 21.93
C ALA A 44 8.32 -2.51 21.22
N PRO A 45 7.10 -2.57 21.78
CA PRO A 45 5.96 -3.19 21.12
C PRO A 45 5.70 -2.53 19.76
N ARG A 46 5.74 -3.32 18.69
CA ARG A 46 5.47 -2.82 17.33
C ARG A 46 3.99 -2.98 17.02
N GLU A 47 3.28 -1.88 16.87
CA GLU A 47 1.87 -1.86 16.46
C GLU A 47 1.69 -2.04 14.94
N THR A 48 2.56 -2.86 14.32
CA THR A 48 2.58 -3.06 12.86
C THR A 48 1.25 -3.58 12.33
N SER A 49 0.63 -4.54 13.01
CA SER A 49 -0.64 -5.13 12.57
C SER A 49 -1.79 -4.11 12.59
N ALA A 50 -1.90 -3.30 13.64
CA ALA A 50 -2.93 -2.27 13.74
C ALA A 50 -2.72 -1.17 12.68
N LEU A 51 -1.47 -0.79 12.42
CA LEU A 51 -1.11 0.18 11.39
C LEU A 51 -1.48 -0.32 9.99
N LEU A 52 -1.14 -1.58 9.66
CA LEU A 52 -1.51 -2.20 8.40
C LEU A 52 -3.03 -2.26 8.24
N GLN A 53 -3.77 -2.78 9.22
CA GLN A 53 -5.23 -2.83 9.16
C GLN A 53 -5.87 -1.47 8.96
N ARG A 54 -5.28 -0.41 9.52
CA ARG A 54 -5.79 0.94 9.41
C ARG A 54 -5.59 1.55 8.03
N TYR A 55 -4.42 1.38 7.42
CA TYR A 55 -3.99 2.14 6.24
C TYR A 55 -3.78 1.32 4.98
N VAL A 56 -3.77 0.00 5.06
CA VAL A 56 -3.50 -0.89 3.94
C VAL A 56 -4.74 -1.70 3.59
N ALA A 57 -5.00 -1.90 2.31
CA ALA A 57 -6.10 -2.72 1.83
C ALA A 57 -5.93 -4.17 2.31
N LYS A 58 -7.02 -4.77 2.76
CA LYS A 58 -7.03 -6.13 3.31
C LYS A 58 -6.40 -7.15 2.37
N GLU A 59 -6.69 -7.04 1.08
CA GLU A 59 -6.11 -7.90 0.05
C GLU A 59 -4.57 -7.88 0.02
N VAL A 60 -3.96 -6.69 0.19
CA VAL A 60 -2.49 -6.56 0.23
C VAL A 60 -1.93 -7.24 1.47
N ILE A 61 -2.54 -7.01 2.64
CA ILE A 61 -2.11 -7.62 3.91
C ILE A 61 -2.14 -9.14 3.80
N GLU A 62 -3.25 -9.71 3.34
CA GLU A 62 -3.41 -11.15 3.19
C GLU A 62 -2.41 -11.74 2.20
N ARG A 63 -2.14 -11.02 1.11
CA ARG A 63 -1.21 -11.46 0.08
C ARG A 63 0.25 -11.44 0.57
N LEU A 64 0.66 -10.38 1.23
CA LEU A 64 1.98 -10.29 1.84
C LEU A 64 2.18 -11.38 2.90
N ALA A 65 1.19 -11.63 3.74
CA ALA A 65 1.25 -12.70 4.73
C ALA A 65 1.39 -14.10 4.09
N LEU A 66 0.69 -14.36 2.97
CA LEU A 66 0.82 -15.62 2.23
C LEU A 66 2.21 -15.78 1.58
N ILE A 67 2.81 -14.69 1.10
CA ILE A 67 4.14 -14.69 0.49
C ILE A 67 5.21 -14.91 1.58
N ASP A 68 5.07 -14.26 2.73
CA ASP A 68 6.00 -14.35 3.86
C ASP A 68 6.13 -15.77 4.44
N MET A 69 5.09 -16.60 4.27
CA MET A 69 5.12 -18.01 4.67
C MET A 69 5.91 -18.93 3.72
N LEU A 70 6.33 -18.44 2.57
CA LEU A 70 7.06 -19.24 1.58
C LEU A 70 8.57 -19.19 1.85
N TYR A 71 9.19 -20.36 1.99
CA TYR A 71 10.64 -20.47 2.13
C TYR A 71 11.35 -19.92 0.90
N GLU A 72 12.41 -19.12 1.10
CA GLU A 72 13.26 -18.54 0.06
C GLU A 72 12.49 -17.83 -1.07
N GLN A 73 11.39 -17.18 -0.74
CA GLN A 73 10.63 -16.43 -1.73
C GLN A 73 11.43 -15.20 -2.23
N GLU A 74 11.33 -14.91 -3.52
CA GLU A 74 11.96 -13.75 -4.16
C GLU A 74 10.93 -12.72 -4.67
N ILE A 75 9.65 -12.87 -4.30
CA ILE A 75 8.56 -11.98 -4.71
C ILE A 75 8.67 -10.62 -4.03
N VAL A 76 8.95 -10.64 -2.72
CA VAL A 76 9.15 -9.44 -1.89
C VAL A 76 10.60 -9.43 -1.43
N GLN A 77 11.45 -8.71 -2.17
CA GLN A 77 12.90 -8.67 -1.95
C GLN A 77 13.34 -7.58 -0.97
N ALA A 78 12.43 -6.66 -0.66
CA ALA A 78 12.64 -5.55 0.27
C ALA A 78 11.31 -5.20 0.93
N ASP A 79 11.31 -4.30 1.90
CA ASP A 79 10.06 -3.75 2.47
C ASP A 79 9.11 -3.33 1.35
N TYR A 80 7.90 -3.88 1.34
CA TYR A 80 6.92 -3.66 0.27
C TYR A 80 6.54 -2.18 0.10
N PHE A 81 6.53 -1.43 1.19
CA PHE A 81 6.12 -0.03 1.19
C PHE A 81 7.28 0.93 0.95
N MET A 82 8.51 0.54 1.29
CA MET A 82 9.69 1.40 1.23
C MET A 82 10.62 1.10 0.06
N TYR A 83 10.55 -0.12 -0.51
CA TYR A 83 11.44 -0.61 -1.59
C TYR A 83 12.92 -0.62 -1.24
N VAL A 84 13.24 -0.71 0.05
CA VAL A 84 14.58 -0.86 0.59
C VAL A 84 14.57 -1.87 1.72
N GLN A 85 15.72 -2.46 2.02
CA GLN A 85 15.86 -3.41 3.13
C GLN A 85 16.03 -2.68 4.46
N ASP A 86 16.81 -1.58 4.45
CA ASP A 86 17.12 -0.80 5.65
C ASP A 86 16.86 0.68 5.42
N TYR A 87 16.44 1.36 6.48
CA TYR A 87 16.26 2.81 6.49
C TYR A 87 16.51 3.40 7.89
N ALA A 88 16.88 4.68 7.93
CA ALA A 88 17.31 5.34 9.14
C ALA A 88 16.30 6.36 9.67
N PRO A 89 16.29 6.68 10.97
CA PRO A 89 15.45 7.74 11.55
C PRO A 89 15.61 9.10 10.85
N ALA A 90 16.79 9.37 10.29
CA ALA A 90 17.07 10.59 9.54
C ALA A 90 16.22 10.78 8.28
N TRP A 91 15.57 9.73 7.77
CA TRP A 91 14.67 9.82 6.61
C TRP A 91 13.31 10.40 6.97
N ILE A 92 12.88 10.28 8.24
CA ILE A 92 11.55 10.72 8.70
C ILE A 92 11.30 12.21 8.37
N PRO A 93 12.18 13.15 8.70
CA PRO A 93 11.98 14.57 8.38
C PRO A 93 12.10 14.87 6.88
N LEU A 94 12.66 13.97 6.08
CA LEU A 94 12.85 14.13 4.63
C LEU A 94 11.69 13.58 3.81
N LEU A 95 10.73 12.90 4.45
CA LEU A 95 9.53 12.38 3.78
C LEU A 95 8.76 13.52 3.10
N ARG A 96 8.54 13.36 1.79
CA ARG A 96 7.71 14.27 1.00
C ARG A 96 6.57 13.48 0.37
N VAL A 97 5.34 13.93 0.60
CA VAL A 97 4.13 13.34 0.01
C VAL A 97 3.50 14.39 -0.89
N GLY A 98 3.34 14.06 -2.16
CA GLY A 98 2.66 14.90 -3.14
C GLY A 98 1.14 14.93 -2.92
N GLN A 99 0.46 15.78 -3.65
CA GLN A 99 -1.00 15.84 -3.63
C GLN A 99 -1.60 14.61 -4.29
N ALA A 100 -2.69 14.12 -3.73
CA ALA A 100 -3.46 13.05 -4.30
C ALA A 100 -4.11 13.47 -5.63
N GLN A 101 -4.09 12.57 -6.59
CA GLN A 101 -4.69 12.74 -7.91
C GLN A 101 -5.66 11.59 -8.17
N PRO A 102 -6.85 11.86 -8.73
CA PRO A 102 -7.80 10.80 -9.08
C PRO A 102 -7.17 9.75 -10.01
N PHE A 103 -7.39 8.47 -9.70
CA PHE A 103 -6.88 7.35 -10.49
C PHE A 103 -7.75 6.10 -10.35
N LEU A 104 -8.39 5.66 -11.44
CA LEU A 104 -9.18 4.42 -11.54
C LEU A 104 -10.17 4.19 -10.37
N GLY A 105 -10.93 5.21 -10.01
CA GLY A 105 -11.90 5.14 -8.90
C GLY A 105 -11.30 5.28 -7.50
N GLY A 106 -9.99 5.44 -7.41
CA GLY A 106 -9.24 5.79 -6.21
C GLY A 106 -8.37 7.01 -6.45
N GLU A 107 -7.21 7.03 -5.80
CA GLU A 107 -6.23 8.11 -5.92
C GLU A 107 -4.81 7.56 -6.04
N LYS A 108 -3.91 8.36 -6.63
CA LYS A 108 -2.48 8.10 -6.64
C LYS A 108 -1.71 9.32 -6.14
N LEU A 109 -0.58 9.07 -5.50
CA LEU A 109 0.31 10.08 -4.96
C LEU A 109 1.76 9.75 -5.32
N ASN A 110 2.54 10.81 -5.57
CA ASN A 110 3.99 10.66 -5.60
C ASN A 110 4.55 10.83 -4.19
N LEU A 111 5.50 9.99 -3.83
CA LEU A 111 6.13 10.00 -2.53
C LEU A 111 7.65 9.92 -2.72
N GLN A 112 8.38 10.73 -1.95
CA GLN A 112 9.83 10.72 -1.93
C GLN A 112 10.31 10.37 -0.53
N LEU A 113 11.23 9.42 -0.48
CA LEU A 113 11.94 8.92 0.71
C LEU A 113 13.45 9.04 0.51
N GLY A 114 14.21 8.64 1.54
CA GLY A 114 15.66 8.57 1.47
C GLY A 114 16.35 9.89 1.76
N THR A 115 17.60 10.01 1.31
CA THR A 115 18.41 11.21 1.48
C THR A 115 18.37 12.09 0.24
N GLU A 116 18.88 13.32 0.32
CA GLU A 116 18.96 14.21 -0.84
C GLU A 116 19.90 13.66 -1.94
N SER A 117 20.94 12.92 -1.55
CA SER A 117 21.87 12.28 -2.48
C SER A 117 21.38 10.96 -3.07
N ALA A 118 20.43 10.29 -2.42
CA ALA A 118 19.86 9.01 -2.84
C ALA A 118 18.35 8.98 -2.59
N PRO A 119 17.57 9.78 -3.33
CA PRO A 119 16.13 9.80 -3.19
C PRO A 119 15.49 8.54 -3.78
N ILE A 120 14.50 8.00 -3.09
CA ILE A 120 13.63 6.93 -3.56
C ILE A 120 12.31 7.58 -3.94
N GLN A 121 11.86 7.34 -5.16
CA GLN A 121 10.62 7.90 -5.66
C GLN A 121 9.60 6.80 -5.87
N LEU A 122 8.50 6.89 -5.14
CA LEU A 122 7.41 5.93 -5.18
C LEU A 122 6.13 6.56 -5.71
N GLU A 123 5.31 5.77 -6.38
CA GLU A 123 3.89 6.01 -6.57
C GLU A 123 3.10 5.14 -5.59
N VAL A 124 2.23 5.76 -4.81
CA VAL A 124 1.33 5.11 -3.87
C VAL A 124 -0.09 5.23 -4.38
N TYR A 125 -0.79 4.11 -4.46
CA TYR A 125 -2.17 4.04 -4.94
C TYR A 125 -3.09 3.70 -3.78
N THR A 126 -4.18 4.47 -3.67
CA THR A 126 -5.15 4.33 -2.61
C THR A 126 -6.55 4.10 -3.17
N ARG A 127 -7.37 3.40 -2.42
CA ARG A 127 -8.81 3.26 -2.67
C ARG A 127 -9.59 3.46 -1.39
N TRP A 128 -10.85 3.87 -1.54
CA TRP A 128 -11.76 3.98 -0.40
C TRP A 128 -12.26 2.61 0.02
N GLU A 129 -11.94 2.18 1.24
CA GLU A 129 -12.29 0.86 1.77
C GLU A 129 -12.58 0.98 3.27
N GLU A 130 -13.69 0.42 3.73
CA GLU A 130 -14.10 0.44 5.14
C GLU A 130 -14.13 1.85 5.78
N GLY A 131 -14.61 2.83 5.02
CA GLY A 131 -14.78 4.20 5.51
C GLY A 131 -13.49 5.03 5.58
N ARG A 132 -12.42 4.63 4.90
CA ARG A 132 -11.13 5.34 4.86
C ARG A 132 -10.34 5.07 3.60
N TRP A 133 -9.33 5.89 3.36
CA TRP A 133 -8.35 5.63 2.31
C TRP A 133 -7.37 4.54 2.74
N LYS A 134 -7.19 3.52 1.89
CA LYS A 134 -6.26 2.43 2.12
C LYS A 134 -5.32 2.25 0.93
N ILE A 135 -4.05 2.03 1.22
CA ILE A 135 -3.01 1.74 0.23
C ILE A 135 -3.24 0.34 -0.32
N TYR A 136 -3.42 0.22 -1.64
CA TYR A 136 -3.57 -1.08 -2.30
C TYR A 136 -2.42 -1.43 -3.25
N ARG A 137 -1.55 -0.47 -3.58
CA ARG A 137 -0.43 -0.69 -4.48
C ARG A 137 0.66 0.35 -4.23
N VAL A 138 1.92 -0.09 -4.33
CA VAL A 138 3.10 0.79 -4.30
C VAL A 138 4.02 0.39 -5.45
N ARG A 139 4.65 1.37 -6.11
CA ARG A 139 5.63 1.17 -7.18
C ARG A 139 6.85 2.04 -6.96
N ASP A 140 8.03 1.52 -7.25
CA ASP A 140 9.24 2.31 -7.37
C ASP A 140 9.32 2.89 -8.81
N VAL A 141 9.04 4.19 -8.94
CA VAL A 141 9.06 4.84 -10.25
C VAL A 141 10.47 5.25 -10.65
N GLY A 142 11.37 5.45 -9.68
CA GLY A 142 12.77 5.76 -9.96
C GLY A 142 13.50 4.60 -10.63
N ARG A 143 13.17 3.37 -10.26
CA ARG A 143 13.73 2.13 -10.84
C ARG A 143 12.83 1.46 -11.86
N HIS A 144 11.64 2.01 -12.15
CA HIS A 144 10.61 1.38 -12.99
C HIS A 144 10.25 -0.05 -12.54
N TYR A 145 10.19 -0.27 -11.23
CA TYR A 145 10.01 -1.59 -10.64
C TYR A 145 8.77 -1.66 -9.74
N GLU A 146 8.14 -2.82 -9.77
CA GLU A 146 7.04 -3.18 -8.88
C GLU A 146 7.24 -4.60 -8.38
N GLN A 147 7.18 -4.78 -7.06
CA GLN A 147 7.24 -6.11 -6.46
C GLN A 147 6.04 -6.94 -6.90
N PRO A 148 6.25 -8.14 -7.49
CA PRO A 148 5.21 -8.83 -8.26
C PRO A 148 4.22 -9.61 -7.38
N ILE A 149 3.72 -9.00 -6.30
CA ILE A 149 2.79 -9.65 -5.36
C ILE A 149 1.46 -10.05 -6.01
N TYR A 150 1.12 -9.51 -7.18
CA TYR A 150 -0.07 -9.86 -7.97
C TYR A 150 0.23 -10.76 -9.16
N ASN A 151 1.48 -11.13 -9.39
CA ASN A 151 1.85 -12.02 -10.49
C ASN A 151 1.61 -13.48 -10.12
N ALA A 152 0.52 -14.05 -10.65
CA ALA A 152 0.14 -15.43 -10.37
C ALA A 152 1.23 -16.46 -10.77
N GLY A 153 1.99 -16.19 -11.84
CA GLY A 153 3.09 -17.03 -12.28
C GLY A 153 4.24 -17.06 -11.28
N GLU A 154 4.65 -15.89 -10.77
CA GLU A 154 5.69 -15.78 -9.74
C GLU A 154 5.24 -16.48 -8.44
N ILE A 155 4.03 -16.23 -8.00
CA ILE A 155 3.47 -16.87 -6.79
C ILE A 155 3.43 -18.39 -6.94
N THR A 156 3.04 -18.90 -8.12
CA THR A 156 2.99 -20.34 -8.38
C THR A 156 4.40 -20.96 -8.34
N ARG A 157 5.39 -20.31 -8.96
CA ARG A 157 6.79 -20.76 -8.91
C ARG A 157 7.34 -20.76 -7.50
N ALA A 158 7.14 -19.67 -6.75
CA ALA A 158 7.61 -19.56 -5.37
C ALA A 158 6.97 -20.62 -4.45
N ARG A 159 5.68 -20.93 -4.63
CA ARG A 159 5.02 -22.02 -3.88
C ARG A 159 5.59 -23.38 -4.21
N ALA A 160 5.83 -23.67 -5.48
CA ALA A 160 6.43 -24.95 -5.91
C ALA A 160 7.83 -25.12 -5.32
N TRP A 161 8.67 -24.08 -5.41
CA TRP A 161 10.00 -24.07 -4.82
C TRP A 161 9.95 -24.24 -3.28
N SER A 162 9.14 -23.44 -2.61
CA SER A 162 8.96 -23.52 -1.15
C SER A 162 8.52 -24.93 -0.70
N ALA A 163 7.62 -25.59 -1.44
CA ALA A 163 7.19 -26.94 -1.11
C ALA A 163 8.33 -27.99 -1.34
N GLU A 164 9.19 -27.79 -2.33
CA GLU A 164 10.32 -28.67 -2.60
C GLU A 164 11.36 -28.62 -1.47
N ILE A 165 11.69 -27.41 -0.97
CA ILE A 165 12.74 -27.22 0.04
C ILE A 165 12.23 -27.31 1.49
N ALA A 166 10.92 -27.26 1.73
CA ALA A 166 10.31 -27.30 3.06
C ALA A 166 10.88 -28.45 3.96
N PRO A 167 11.09 -29.70 3.46
CA PRO A 167 11.64 -30.77 4.29
C PRO A 167 13.06 -30.50 4.82
N GLU A 168 13.82 -29.62 4.17
CA GLU A 168 15.16 -29.23 4.63
C GLU A 168 15.06 -28.25 5.80
N TYR A 169 14.15 -27.28 5.71
CA TYR A 169 13.89 -26.31 6.77
C TYR A 169 13.30 -26.95 8.03
N GLU A 170 12.43 -27.95 7.88
CA GLU A 170 11.83 -28.66 9.00
C GLU A 170 12.83 -29.51 9.80
N LYS A 171 13.97 -29.88 9.22
CA LYS A 171 15.04 -30.62 9.87
C LYS A 171 16.05 -29.75 10.60
N MET A 172 16.03 -28.42 10.36
CA MET A 172 16.94 -27.51 11.06
C MET A 172 16.52 -27.35 12.52
N PRO A 173 17.47 -27.44 13.47
CA PRO A 173 17.17 -27.19 14.88
C PRO A 173 16.72 -25.74 15.05
N LYS A 174 15.65 -25.56 15.80
CA LYS A 174 15.10 -24.22 16.14
C LYS A 174 15.99 -23.52 17.15
#